data_5f55bb6e74c25a30c2943f41ef9d1d9d
#
_entry.id   5f55bb6e74c25a30c2943f41ef9d1d9d
#
_cell.length_a   1.000
_cell.length_b   1.000
_cell.length_c   1.000
_cell.angle_alpha   90.00
_cell.angle_beta   90.00
_cell.angle_gamma   90.00
#
_symmetry.space_group_name_H-M   'P 1'
#
loop_
_entity.id
_entity.type
_entity.pdbx_description
1 polymer ?
#
loop_
_entity_poly.entity_id
_entity_poly.type
_entity_poly.pdbx_seq_one_letter_code
_entity_poly.pdbx_strand_id
1 'polypeptide(L)'
;MSKNYLLIYSEQLATDIELMCQSIKAPSNTLFQIRKSSSSVYANIREANYAQSKFDMVSKFEIALKECSETEGWLKLLFNTSTINEETFKNYRNLCGRIRRILIASCKTLKE
;
A
#
# COMPACT_ATOMS: atom_id res chain seq x y z
N MET A 1 14.27 -11.53 17.70
CA MET A 1 13.50 -10.33 17.31
C MET A 1 12.48 -10.68 16.24
N SER A 2 11.27 -10.24 16.41
CA SER A 2 10.25 -10.41 15.38
C SER A 2 10.52 -9.48 14.21
N LYS A 3 10.23 -9.95 13.01
CA LYS A 3 10.34 -9.11 11.80
C LYS A 3 9.16 -8.17 11.72
N ASN A 4 9.41 -6.97 11.24
CA ASN A 4 8.34 -6.02 10.93
C ASN A 4 7.84 -6.31 9.51
N TYR A 5 6.90 -7.24 9.39
CA TYR A 5 6.34 -7.64 8.10
C TYR A 5 5.57 -6.51 7.42
N LEU A 6 4.93 -5.67 8.20
CA LEU A 6 4.19 -4.54 7.66
C LEU A 6 5.13 -3.58 6.92
N LEU A 7 6.27 -3.28 7.52
CA LEU A 7 7.28 -2.44 6.89
C LEU A 7 7.86 -3.11 5.65
N ILE A 8 8.19 -4.40 5.74
CA ILE A 8 8.76 -5.17 4.62
C ILE A 8 7.80 -5.19 3.43
N TYR A 9 6.52 -5.54 3.67
CA TYR A 9 5.54 -5.65 2.60
C TYR A 9 5.19 -4.29 1.98
N SER A 10 5.11 -3.23 2.79
CA SER A 10 4.80 -1.90 2.26
C SER A 10 5.96 -1.33 1.44
N GLU A 11 7.20 -1.59 1.85
CA GLU A 11 8.37 -1.23 1.05
C GLU A 11 8.36 -1.99 -0.28
N GLN A 12 8.06 -3.29 -0.26
CA GLN A 12 7.94 -4.11 -1.46
C GLN A 12 6.87 -3.55 -2.39
N LEU A 13 5.70 -3.22 -1.85
CA LEU A 13 4.60 -2.65 -2.64
C LEU A 13 5.04 -1.37 -3.35
N ALA A 14 5.62 -0.43 -2.60
CA ALA A 14 6.04 0.86 -3.16
C ALA A 14 7.11 0.68 -4.24
N THR A 15 8.09 -0.19 -3.98
CA THR A 15 9.17 -0.46 -4.93
C THR A 15 8.64 -1.11 -6.20
N ASP A 16 7.83 -2.16 -6.07
CA ASP A 16 7.34 -2.92 -7.22
C ASP A 16 6.36 -2.10 -8.05
N ILE A 17 5.51 -1.30 -7.41
CA ILE A 17 4.59 -0.39 -8.14
C ILE A 17 5.39 0.64 -8.93
N GLU A 18 6.44 1.21 -8.35
CA GLU A 18 7.29 2.17 -9.06
C GLU A 18 7.93 1.53 -10.30
N LEU A 19 8.47 0.32 -10.14
CA LEU A 19 9.09 -0.41 -11.26
C LEU A 19 8.05 -0.76 -12.34
N MET A 20 6.86 -1.17 -11.94
CA MET A 20 5.75 -1.42 -12.87
C MET A 20 5.42 -0.16 -13.67
N CYS A 21 5.30 0.98 -12.99
CA CYS A 21 4.98 2.24 -13.64
C CYS A 21 6.02 2.67 -14.66
N GLN A 22 7.29 2.30 -14.44
CA GLN A 22 8.34 2.57 -15.40
C GLN A 22 8.24 1.73 -16.67
N SER A 23 7.52 0.61 -16.62
CA SER A 23 7.46 -0.36 -17.72
C SER A 23 6.15 -0.33 -18.51
N ILE A 24 5.11 0.33 -18.01
CA ILE A 24 3.80 0.36 -18.66
C ILE A 24 3.51 1.72 -19.27
N LYS A 25 2.58 1.74 -20.24
CA LYS A 25 2.04 2.97 -20.81
C LYS A 25 0.63 3.17 -20.27
N ALA A 26 0.43 4.26 -19.55
CA ALA A 26 -0.86 4.64 -18.99
C ALA A 26 -0.93 6.16 -18.93
N PRO A 27 -2.12 6.75 -18.79
CA PRO A 27 -2.23 8.20 -18.62
C PRO A 27 -1.37 8.69 -17.45
N SER A 28 -0.74 9.85 -17.61
CA SER A 28 0.16 10.40 -16.60
C SER A 28 -0.52 10.56 -15.24
N ASN A 29 -1.81 10.92 -15.23
CA ASN A 29 -2.57 11.03 -13.98
C ASN A 29 -2.68 9.67 -13.27
N THR A 30 -2.97 8.59 -13.99
CA THR A 30 -3.07 7.26 -13.40
C THR A 30 -1.75 6.83 -12.79
N LEU A 31 -0.66 7.01 -13.51
CA LEU A 31 0.69 6.69 -13.02
C LEU A 31 1.03 7.52 -11.78
N PHE A 32 0.72 8.81 -11.79
CA PHE A 32 0.93 9.69 -10.65
C PHE A 32 0.15 9.20 -9.42
N GLN A 33 -1.13 8.89 -9.60
CA GLN A 33 -1.99 8.51 -8.48
C GLN A 33 -1.58 7.18 -7.84
N ILE A 34 -1.25 6.17 -8.65
CA ILE A 34 -0.85 4.88 -8.09
C ILE A 34 0.52 4.98 -7.40
N ARG A 35 1.45 5.75 -7.96
CA ARG A 35 2.74 6.02 -7.32
C ARG A 35 2.56 6.73 -5.99
N LYS A 36 1.70 7.74 -5.97
CA LYS A 36 1.42 8.50 -4.77
C LYS A 36 0.80 7.63 -3.68
N SER A 37 -0.24 6.86 -4.01
CA SER A 37 -0.93 6.05 -3.01
C SER A 37 -0.04 4.93 -2.47
N SER A 38 0.67 4.22 -3.34
CA SER A 38 1.54 3.11 -2.91
C SER A 38 2.71 3.59 -2.07
N SER A 39 3.35 4.70 -2.44
CA SER A 39 4.43 5.27 -1.64
C SER A 39 3.92 5.82 -0.30
N SER A 40 2.69 6.32 -0.27
CA SER A 40 2.07 6.83 0.95
C SER A 40 1.74 5.70 1.94
N VAL A 41 1.37 4.50 1.45
CA VAL A 41 1.24 3.32 2.32
C VAL A 41 2.55 3.08 3.06
N TYR A 42 3.64 3.00 2.33
CA TYR A 42 4.95 2.76 2.90
C TYR A 42 5.39 3.88 3.85
N ALA A 43 5.25 5.13 3.41
CA ALA A 43 5.69 6.29 4.21
C ALA A 43 4.95 6.36 5.55
N ASN A 44 3.64 6.14 5.57
CA ASN A 44 2.86 6.21 6.81
C ASN A 44 3.17 5.04 7.75
N ILE A 45 3.39 3.85 7.22
CA ILE A 45 3.80 2.70 8.04
C ILE A 45 5.19 2.96 8.64
N ARG A 46 6.10 3.51 7.85
CA ARG A 46 7.43 3.87 8.34
C ARG A 46 7.36 4.92 9.44
N GLU A 47 6.55 5.96 9.24
CA GLU A 47 6.36 7.02 10.25
C GLU A 47 5.73 6.48 11.53
N ALA A 48 4.83 5.48 11.42
CA ALA A 48 4.19 4.87 12.59
C ALA A 48 5.21 4.25 13.55
N ASN A 49 6.36 3.77 13.05
CA ASN A 49 7.42 3.22 13.89
C ASN A 49 8.07 4.29 14.80
N TYR A 50 7.88 5.55 14.48
CA TYR A 50 8.41 6.67 15.23
C TYR A 50 7.29 7.51 15.88
N ALA A 51 6.10 6.93 15.99
CA ALA A 51 4.94 7.61 16.56
C ALA A 51 5.18 7.96 18.03
N GLN A 52 4.68 9.13 18.46
CA GLN A 52 4.87 9.64 19.80
C GLN A 52 3.84 9.10 20.80
N SER A 53 2.79 8.44 20.30
CA SER A 53 1.72 7.89 21.11
C SER A 53 1.00 6.79 20.36
N LYS A 54 0.18 6.00 21.08
CA LYS A 54 -0.70 5.02 20.44
C LYS A 54 -1.68 5.70 19.48
N PHE A 55 -2.21 6.85 19.87
CA PHE A 55 -3.12 7.62 19.05
C PHE A 55 -2.46 8.01 17.71
N ASP A 56 -1.23 8.52 17.78
CA ASP A 56 -0.48 8.90 16.58
C ASP A 56 -0.19 7.68 15.70
N MET A 57 0.19 6.56 16.31
CA MET A 57 0.45 5.32 15.57
C MET A 57 -0.81 4.83 14.84
N VAL A 58 -1.96 4.80 15.53
CA VAL A 58 -3.24 4.42 14.92
C VAL A 58 -3.58 5.36 13.78
N SER A 59 -3.40 6.67 13.97
CA SER A 59 -3.66 7.66 12.93
C SER A 59 -2.84 7.38 11.66
N LYS A 60 -1.54 7.08 11.81
CA LYS A 60 -0.68 6.74 10.67
C LYS A 60 -1.12 5.44 9.99
N PHE A 61 -1.49 4.42 10.76
CA PHE A 61 -1.98 3.16 10.21
C PHE A 61 -3.31 3.33 9.47
N GLU A 62 -4.19 4.20 9.98
CA GLU A 62 -5.47 4.46 9.31
C GLU A 62 -5.28 5.19 7.97
N ILE A 63 -4.33 6.12 7.91
CA ILE A 63 -3.95 6.75 6.65
C ILE A 63 -3.41 5.70 5.67
N ALA A 64 -2.54 4.81 6.15
CA ALA A 64 -1.99 3.74 5.32
C ALA A 64 -3.08 2.82 4.79
N LEU A 65 -4.11 2.50 5.60
CA LEU A 65 -5.26 1.70 5.16
C LEU A 65 -6.01 2.37 4.01
N LYS A 66 -6.28 3.66 4.14
CA LYS A 66 -6.95 4.44 3.10
C LYS A 66 -6.13 4.43 1.80
N GLU A 67 -4.83 4.68 1.91
CA GLU A 67 -3.94 4.71 0.75
C GLU A 67 -3.79 3.32 0.10
N CYS A 68 -3.83 2.25 0.90
CA CYS A 68 -3.83 0.89 0.40
C CYS A 68 -5.08 0.62 -0.44
N SER A 69 -6.25 1.05 0.03
CA SER A 69 -7.50 0.96 -0.72
C SER A 69 -7.43 1.74 -2.04
N GLU A 70 -6.87 2.94 -2.01
CA GLU A 70 -6.68 3.74 -3.23
C GLU A 70 -5.77 3.03 -4.23
N THR A 71 -4.68 2.41 -3.76
CA THR A 71 -3.76 1.64 -4.60
C THR A 71 -4.51 0.49 -5.28
N GLU A 72 -5.34 -0.24 -4.53
CA GLU A 72 -6.15 -1.32 -5.09
C GLU A 72 -7.10 -0.81 -6.18
N GLY A 73 -7.69 0.36 -5.97
CA GLY A 73 -8.56 1.00 -6.96
C GLY A 73 -7.85 1.32 -8.27
N TRP A 74 -6.64 1.88 -8.18
CA TRP A 74 -5.84 2.19 -9.37
C TRP A 74 -5.36 0.91 -10.08
N LEU A 75 -5.01 -0.13 -9.32
CA LEU A 75 -4.67 -1.44 -9.90
C LEU A 75 -5.84 -2.01 -10.69
N LYS A 76 -7.05 -1.89 -10.14
CA LYS A 76 -8.26 -2.36 -10.81
C LYS A 76 -8.50 -1.61 -12.12
N LEU A 77 -8.28 -0.30 -12.12
CA LEU A 77 -8.40 0.51 -13.33
C LEU A 77 -7.39 0.06 -14.39
N LEU A 78 -6.14 -0.15 -14.01
CA LEU A 78 -5.10 -0.62 -14.92
C LEU A 78 -5.44 -2.00 -15.49
N PHE A 79 -6.00 -2.89 -14.68
CA PHE A 79 -6.45 -4.20 -15.13
C PHE A 79 -7.64 -4.09 -16.08
N ASN A 80 -8.64 -3.30 -15.73
CA ASN A 80 -9.84 -3.11 -16.55
C ASN A 80 -9.54 -2.51 -17.93
N THR A 81 -8.47 -1.73 -18.04
CA THR A 81 -8.03 -1.13 -19.31
C THR A 81 -7.02 -1.99 -20.03
N SER A 82 -6.79 -3.21 -19.58
CA SER A 82 -5.83 -4.16 -20.15
C SER A 82 -4.39 -3.64 -20.18
N THR A 83 -4.07 -2.69 -19.31
CA THR A 83 -2.72 -2.14 -19.19
C THR A 83 -1.80 -3.10 -18.44
N ILE A 84 -2.35 -3.83 -17.48
CA ILE A 84 -1.66 -4.94 -16.80
C ILE A 84 -2.47 -6.21 -16.96
N ASN A 85 -1.79 -7.36 -16.92
CA ASN A 85 -2.46 -8.65 -17.06
C ASN A 85 -3.04 -9.12 -15.71
N GLU A 86 -3.82 -10.20 -15.76
CA GLU A 86 -4.48 -10.77 -14.58
C GLU A 86 -3.49 -11.21 -13.53
N GLU A 87 -2.39 -11.84 -13.91
CA GLU A 87 -1.36 -12.31 -12.98
C GLU A 87 -0.75 -11.14 -12.19
N THR A 88 -0.36 -10.09 -12.90
CA THR A 88 0.18 -8.87 -12.27
C THR A 88 -0.83 -8.26 -11.32
N PHE A 89 -2.08 -8.13 -11.76
CA PHE A 89 -3.16 -7.59 -10.95
C PHE A 89 -3.36 -8.40 -9.66
N LYS A 90 -3.45 -9.72 -9.78
CA LYS A 90 -3.66 -10.60 -8.62
C LYS A 90 -2.50 -10.54 -7.63
N ASN A 91 -1.27 -10.50 -8.14
CA ASN A 91 -0.08 -10.43 -7.28
C ASN A 91 -0.09 -9.17 -6.42
N TYR A 92 -0.36 -8.01 -7.03
CA TYR A 92 -0.41 -6.75 -6.27
C TYR A 92 -1.62 -6.67 -5.34
N ARG A 93 -2.78 -7.15 -5.82
CA ARG A 93 -3.98 -7.20 -4.98
C ARG A 93 -3.74 -8.05 -3.73
N ASN A 94 -3.06 -9.20 -3.89
CA ASN A 94 -2.75 -10.09 -2.78
C ASN A 94 -1.79 -9.42 -1.79
N LEU A 95 -0.80 -8.69 -2.27
CA LEU A 95 0.12 -7.95 -1.42
C LEU A 95 -0.60 -6.83 -0.65
N CYS A 96 -1.46 -6.07 -1.32
CA CYS A 96 -2.32 -5.07 -0.66
C CYS A 96 -3.21 -5.73 0.40
N GLY A 97 -3.77 -6.89 0.11
CA GLY A 97 -4.59 -7.65 1.05
C GLY A 97 -3.84 -8.04 2.31
N ARG A 98 -2.60 -8.49 2.17
CA ARG A 98 -1.75 -8.81 3.32
C ARG A 98 -1.49 -7.58 4.19
N ILE A 99 -1.12 -6.48 3.56
CA ILE A 99 -0.87 -5.22 4.25
C ILE A 99 -2.13 -4.77 4.99
N ARG A 100 -3.27 -4.79 4.32
CA ARG A 100 -4.55 -4.39 4.90
C ARG A 100 -4.91 -5.21 6.13
N ARG A 101 -4.76 -6.54 6.06
CA ARG A 101 -5.08 -7.41 7.19
C ARG A 101 -4.21 -7.13 8.40
N ILE A 102 -2.92 -6.90 8.19
CA ILE A 102 -2.00 -6.58 9.29
C ILE A 102 -2.34 -5.21 9.88
N LEU A 103 -2.64 -4.22 9.04
CA LEU A 103 -3.03 -2.88 9.50
C LEU A 103 -4.30 -2.92 10.33
N ILE A 104 -5.32 -3.64 9.88
CA ILE A 104 -6.59 -3.77 10.61
C ILE A 104 -6.35 -4.42 11.97
N ALA A 105 -5.60 -5.52 12.01
CA ALA A 105 -5.28 -6.21 13.26
C ALA A 105 -4.47 -5.32 14.20
N SER A 106 -3.51 -4.58 13.67
CA SER A 106 -2.67 -3.67 14.46
C SER A 106 -3.48 -2.53 15.06
N CYS A 107 -4.37 -1.92 14.29
CA CYS A 107 -5.25 -0.87 14.79
C CYS A 107 -6.18 -1.39 15.89
N LYS A 108 -6.74 -2.57 15.70
CA LYS A 108 -7.61 -3.20 16.69
C LYS A 108 -6.87 -3.40 18.02
N THR A 109 -5.67 -3.98 17.96
CA THR A 109 -4.85 -4.23 19.14
C THR A 109 -4.49 -2.93 19.86
N LEU A 110 -4.11 -1.89 19.11
CA LEU A 110 -3.73 -0.61 19.70
C LEU A 110 -4.90 0.12 20.35
N LYS A 111 -6.12 -0.08 19.86
CA LYS A 111 -7.33 0.56 20.41
C LYS A 111 -7.87 -0.16 21.66
N GLU A 112 -7.43 -1.38 21.91
CA GLU A 112 -7.76 -2.11 23.13
C GLU A 112 -6.88 -1.59 24.31
#